data_9e12f5f973f8e305eacf754331b16215
#
_entry.id   9e12f5f973f8e305eacf754331b16215
#
_cell.length_a   1.000
_cell.length_b   1.000
_cell.length_c   1.000
_cell.angle_alpha   90.00
_cell.angle_beta   90.00
_cell.angle_gamma   90.00
#
_symmetry.space_group_name_H-M   'P 1'
#
loop_
_entity.id
_entity.type
_entity.pdbx_description
1 polymer ?
#
loop_
_entity_poly.entity_id
_entity_poly.type
_entity_poly.pdbx_seq_one_letter_code
_entity_poly.pdbx_strand_id
1 'polypeptide(L)' 'MASIPRVTLFVADGCHLCERALEVVEQVCAGDFERVDIAGSPELEAAYRESIPVVEIDGERAFTYFVQPEALRQRLKACR' A
#
# COMPACT_ATOMS: atom_id res chain seq x y z
N MET A 1 5.84 24.26 -1.68
CA MET A 1 6.69 23.07 -1.68
C MET A 1 5.87 21.84 -2.02
N ALA A 2 6.25 21.17 -3.10
CA ALA A 2 5.54 19.96 -3.47
C ALA A 2 5.96 18.83 -2.53
N SER A 3 5.02 18.35 -1.74
CA SER A 3 5.29 17.19 -0.90
C SER A 3 5.03 15.92 -1.70
N ILE A 4 5.97 14.98 -1.59
CA ILE A 4 5.82 13.68 -2.21
C ILE A 4 4.79 12.90 -1.40
N PRO A 5 3.75 12.33 -2.05
CA PRO A 5 2.77 11.53 -1.31
C PRO A 5 3.46 10.36 -0.60
N ARG A 6 3.08 10.13 0.64
CA ARG A 6 3.60 9.01 1.41
C ARG A 6 2.76 7.78 1.12
N VAL A 7 3.39 6.76 0.56
CA VAL A 7 2.74 5.50 0.24
C VAL A 7 3.10 4.47 1.30
N THR A 8 2.10 3.82 1.86
CA THR A 8 2.29 2.75 2.84
C THR A 8 1.55 1.51 2.36
N LEU A 9 2.26 0.39 2.32
CA LEU A 9 1.69 -0.89 1.92
C LEU A 9 1.62 -1.80 3.13
N PHE A 10 0.41 -2.22 3.50
CA PHE A 10 0.19 -3.16 4.61
C PHE A 10 0.06 -4.56 4.06
N VAL A 11 0.87 -5.47 4.58
CA VAL A 11 0.97 -6.85 4.09
C VAL A 11 1.03 -7.83 5.24
N ALA A 12 0.90 -9.12 4.93
CA ALA A 12 1.10 -10.19 5.89
C ALA A 12 1.78 -11.37 5.20
N ASP A 13 2.40 -12.24 5.97
CA ASP A 13 3.05 -13.43 5.43
C ASP A 13 2.01 -14.38 4.83
N GLY A 14 2.42 -15.08 3.77
CA GLY A 14 1.58 -16.07 3.13
C GLY A 14 0.44 -15.50 2.29
N CYS A 15 0.48 -14.22 2.03
CA CYS A 15 -0.55 -13.54 1.24
C CYS A 15 -0.08 -13.35 -0.20
N HIS A 16 -0.66 -14.12 -1.12
CA HIS A 16 -0.31 -14.01 -2.54
C HIS A 16 -0.67 -12.66 -3.14
N LEU A 17 -1.80 -12.12 -2.74
CA LEU A 17 -2.21 -10.79 -3.20
C LEU A 17 -1.25 -9.70 -2.70
N CYS A 18 -0.70 -9.89 -1.51
CA CYS A 18 0.27 -8.95 -0.96
C CYS A 18 1.57 -8.95 -1.78
N GLU A 19 2.00 -10.11 -2.25
CA GLU A 19 3.17 -10.21 -3.10
C GLU A 19 2.97 -9.47 -4.41
N ARG A 20 1.81 -9.63 -5.01
CA ARG A 20 1.45 -8.91 -6.23
C ARG A 20 1.42 -7.40 -6.00
N ALA A 21 0.80 -6.99 -4.89
CA ALA A 21 0.73 -5.58 -4.56
C ALA A 21 2.11 -4.98 -4.35
N LEU A 22 3.01 -5.73 -3.69
CA LEU A 22 4.37 -5.28 -3.48
C LEU A 22 5.08 -5.04 -4.80
N GLU A 23 4.93 -5.96 -5.76
CA GLU A 23 5.54 -5.79 -7.08
C GLU A 23 5.04 -4.52 -7.76
N VAL A 24 3.74 -4.28 -7.71
CA VAL A 24 3.14 -3.10 -8.33
C VAL A 24 3.62 -1.82 -7.66
N VAL A 25 3.62 -1.79 -6.34
CA VAL A 25 4.04 -0.60 -5.59
C VAL A 25 5.52 -0.31 -5.84
N GLU A 26 6.36 -1.35 -5.87
CA GLU A 26 7.78 -1.16 -6.17
C GLU A 26 7.98 -0.62 -7.57
N GLN A 27 7.22 -1.13 -8.53
CA GLN A 27 7.32 -0.68 -9.91
C GLN A 27 6.96 0.79 -10.07
N VAL A 28 5.92 1.23 -9.36
CA VAL A 28 5.41 2.60 -9.47
C VAL A 28 6.21 3.56 -8.61
N CYS A 29 6.56 3.16 -7.40
CA CYS A 29 7.19 4.03 -6.40
C CYS A 29 8.71 3.89 -6.34
N ALA A 30 9.28 2.87 -6.98
CA ALA A 30 10.73 2.65 -7.06
C ALA A 30 11.41 2.64 -5.69
N GLY A 31 10.80 1.97 -4.73
CA GLY A 31 11.34 1.89 -3.38
C GLY A 31 10.99 3.05 -2.47
N ASP A 32 10.33 4.06 -3.01
CA ASP A 32 9.95 5.24 -2.23
C ASP A 32 8.57 5.03 -1.58
N PHE A 33 8.49 3.99 -0.76
CA PHE A 33 7.28 3.66 -0.02
C PHE A 33 7.64 2.89 1.24
N GLU A 34 6.70 2.79 2.16
CA GLU A 34 6.88 2.07 3.41
C GLU A 34 6.10 0.77 3.36
N ARG A 35 6.74 -0.34 3.72
CA ARG A 35 6.09 -1.63 3.84
C ARG A 35 5.89 -1.94 5.31
N VAL A 36 4.65 -2.22 5.70
CA VAL A 36 4.30 -2.54 7.07
C VAL A 36 3.70 -3.94 7.13
N ASP A 37 4.33 -4.82 7.90
CA ASP A 37 3.80 -6.15 8.15
C ASP A 37 2.84 -6.05 9.33
N ILE A 38 1.58 -6.45 9.13
CA ILE A 38 0.58 -6.34 10.19
C ILE A 38 0.73 -7.43 11.23
N ALA A 39 1.46 -8.51 10.93
CA ALA A 39 1.70 -9.58 11.88
C ALA A 39 2.52 -9.04 13.05
N GLY A 40 2.16 -9.42 14.24
CA GLY A 40 2.84 -8.95 15.43
C GLY A 40 2.28 -7.68 16.03
N SER A 41 1.32 -7.05 15.38
CA SER A 41 0.61 -5.90 15.95
C SER A 41 -0.88 -6.20 16.02
N PRO A 42 -1.44 -6.47 17.20
CA PRO A 42 -2.88 -6.76 17.31
C PRO A 42 -3.76 -5.66 16.75
N GLU A 43 -3.34 -4.42 16.89
CA GLU A 43 -4.11 -3.28 16.39
C GLU A 43 -4.16 -3.27 14.86
N LEU A 44 -3.03 -3.51 14.21
CA LEU A 44 -2.97 -3.56 12.76
C LEU A 44 -3.69 -4.78 12.23
N GLU A 45 -3.54 -5.93 12.88
CA GLU A 45 -4.27 -7.13 12.48
C GLU A 45 -5.77 -6.93 12.55
N ALA A 46 -6.25 -6.31 13.61
CA ALA A 46 -7.68 -6.02 13.75
C ALA A 46 -8.18 -5.06 12.67
N ALA A 47 -7.38 -4.07 12.32
CA ALA A 47 -7.77 -3.04 11.37
C ALA A 47 -7.69 -3.51 9.91
N TYR A 48 -6.69 -4.32 9.57
CA TYR A 48 -6.37 -4.60 8.17
C TYR A 48 -6.44 -6.07 7.76
N ARG A 49 -6.57 -6.98 8.70
CA ARG A 49 -6.47 -8.42 8.45
C ARG A 49 -7.33 -8.90 7.28
N GLU A 50 -8.55 -8.42 7.17
CA GLU A 50 -9.48 -8.85 6.15
C GLU A 50 -9.39 -8.01 4.88
N SER A 51 -8.55 -6.99 4.88
CA SER A 51 -8.45 -6.05 3.76
C SER A 51 -7.12 -6.08 3.03
N ILE A 52 -6.13 -6.80 3.57
CA ILE A 52 -4.79 -6.80 2.97
C ILE A 52 -4.80 -7.44 1.58
N PRO A 53 -3.93 -6.98 0.69
CA PRO A 53 -3.03 -5.84 0.87
C PRO A 53 -3.78 -4.52 0.87
N VAL A 54 -3.32 -3.58 1.68
CA VAL A 54 -3.90 -2.24 1.74
C VAL A 54 -2.82 -1.24 1.37
N VAL A 55 -3.13 -0.35 0.44
CA VAL A 55 -2.25 0.76 0.10
C VAL A 55 -2.88 2.04 0.63
N GLU A 56 -2.14 2.74 1.46
CA GLU A 56 -2.54 4.06 1.96
C GLU A 56 -1.66 5.12 1.34
N ILE A 57 -2.28 6.23 0.99
CA ILE A 57 -1.57 7.39 0.46
C ILE A 57 -1.87 8.56 1.40
N ASP A 58 -0.82 9.07 2.03
CA ASP A 58 -0.93 10.14 3.02
C ASP A 58 -1.91 9.81 4.15
N GLY A 59 -1.91 8.54 4.57
CA GLY A 59 -2.76 8.08 5.64
C GLY A 59 -4.18 7.73 5.25
N GLU A 60 -4.52 7.88 3.97
CA GLU A 60 -5.86 7.53 3.49
C GLU A 60 -5.81 6.23 2.70
N ARG A 61 -6.75 5.33 2.98
CA ARG A 61 -6.84 4.06 2.28
C ARG A 61 -7.21 4.30 0.82
N ALA A 62 -6.33 3.88 -0.08
CA ALA A 62 -6.51 4.07 -1.51
C ALA A 62 -6.89 2.79 -2.24
N PHE A 63 -6.27 1.66 -1.88
CA PHE A 63 -6.53 0.37 -2.52
C PHE A 63 -6.60 -0.73 -1.50
N THR A 64 -7.48 -1.71 -1.75
CA THR A 64 -7.56 -2.94 -0.98
C THR A 64 -7.58 -4.12 -1.96
N TYR A 65 -6.96 -5.23 -1.59
CA TYR A 65 -6.87 -6.47 -2.36
C TYR A 65 -6.08 -6.36 -3.64
N PHE A 66 -6.47 -5.48 -4.56
CA PHE A 66 -5.82 -5.37 -5.86
C PHE A 66 -5.30 -3.96 -6.06
N VAL A 67 -4.06 -3.86 -6.52
CA VAL A 67 -3.43 -2.58 -6.83
C VAL A 67 -3.06 -2.58 -8.30
N GLN A 68 -3.64 -1.69 -9.06
CA GLN A 68 -3.36 -1.55 -10.49
C GLN A 68 -2.30 -0.48 -10.69
N PRO A 69 -1.23 -0.75 -11.47
CA PRO A 69 -0.15 0.24 -11.66
C PRO A 69 -0.66 1.58 -12.19
N GLU A 70 -1.54 1.54 -13.18
CA GLU A 70 -2.07 2.76 -13.77
C GLU A 70 -2.90 3.56 -12.76
N ALA A 71 -3.75 2.86 -12.00
CA ALA A 71 -4.59 3.52 -11.00
C ALA A 71 -3.74 4.14 -9.90
N LEU A 72 -2.68 3.44 -9.47
CA LEU A 72 -1.79 3.96 -8.45
C LEU A 72 -1.04 5.20 -8.97
N ARG A 73 -0.55 5.16 -10.20
CA ARG A 73 0.12 6.32 -10.80
C ARG A 73 -0.80 7.52 -10.84
N GLN A 74 -2.06 7.32 -11.22
CA GLN A 74 -3.03 8.40 -11.30
C GLN A 74 -3.36 8.98 -9.94
N ARG A 75 -3.49 8.13 -8.93
CA ARG A 75 -3.74 8.59 -7.57
C ARG A 75 -2.58 9.43 -7.05
N LEU A 76 -1.36 9.02 -7.34
CA LEU A 76 -0.18 9.78 -6.90
C LEU A 76 -0.09 11.13 -7.62
N LYS A 77 -0.47 11.19 -8.87
CA LYS A 77 -0.52 12.44 -9.60
C LYS A 77 -1.59 13.37 -9.04
N ALA A 78 -2.74 12.83 -8.67
CA ALA A 78 -3.85 13.61 -8.13
C ALA A 78 -3.53 14.22 -6.77
N CYS A 79 -2.59 13.63 -6.03
CA CYS A 79 -2.19 14.11 -4.71
C CYS A 79 -1.17 15.24 -4.76
N ARG A 80 -0.75 15.65 -5.92
CA ARG A 80 0.22 16.73 -6.07
C ARG A 80 -0.42 18.10 -6.00
#